data_4accf377e4bf7d04d343df159f895691
#
_entry.id   4accf377e4bf7d04d343df159f895691
#
_cell.length_a   1.000
_cell.length_b   1.000
_cell.length_c   1.000
_cell.angle_alpha   90.00
_cell.angle_beta   90.00
_cell.angle_gamma   90.00
#
_symmetry.space_group_name_H-M   'P 1'
#
loop_
_entity.id
_entity.type
_entity.pdbx_description
1 polymer ?
#
loop_
_entity_poly.entity_id
_entity_poly.type
_entity_poly.pdbx_seq_one_letter_code
_entity_poly.pdbx_strand_id
1 'polypeptide(L)'
;MKNVIKMIGCAAASLLVASCVTTQTIDYLEAFTPEESGLNLVKLTDESSSTIMGGKTSKEPAYSNLAVYKNTKWAYTAKDQFRWYPLRALAISPDGTKLAYLNQANGQTNIMVRNAGPLGTATQRTFRAVNDVCWGDDQKLYFADINDSYAYISAVNAEQGSMMSQITNGSVVDSAPVTLDGKKVFFTRVGNTGPSIWSIDRRDGTLTSCAVGYNACLIPGDEDAFYCVRNSSSGRSEIWYVNYVKGQETLVLSDEKRSFANPSLSPDGKWIVCEGSSRSVINDKVNVDIFVVRTDGSNLTQLTYNPSQDQSPVWAKDGRSIYFLSGRANKDGKYNIWRMNFNVD
;
A
#
# COMPACT_ATOMS: atom_id res chain seq x y z
N MET A 1 -37.86 24.55 -7.20
CA MET A 1 -37.69 25.83 -6.51
C MET A 1 -37.25 25.73 -5.05
N LYS A 2 -37.45 24.63 -4.34
CA LYS A 2 -37.02 24.47 -2.93
C LYS A 2 -35.51 24.17 -2.76
N ASN A 3 -34.85 23.66 -3.78
CA ASN A 3 -33.42 23.31 -3.69
C ASN A 3 -32.44 24.45 -3.98
N VAL A 4 -32.91 25.52 -4.63
CA VAL A 4 -32.06 26.70 -4.93
C VAL A 4 -31.86 27.58 -3.69
N ILE A 5 -32.84 27.59 -2.79
CA ILE A 5 -32.77 28.42 -1.55
C ILE A 5 -31.78 27.85 -0.54
N LYS A 6 -31.50 26.54 -0.58
CA LYS A 6 -30.50 25.92 0.31
C LYS A 6 -29.05 26.21 -0.08
N MET A 7 -28.78 26.44 -1.36
CA MET A 7 -27.40 26.80 -1.80
C MET A 7 -27.00 28.22 -1.44
N ILE A 8 -27.96 29.14 -1.43
CA ILE A 8 -27.67 30.55 -1.07
C ILE A 8 -27.48 30.71 0.44
N GLY A 9 -28.11 29.87 1.25
CA GLY A 9 -27.91 29.82 2.69
C GLY A 9 -26.51 29.36 3.13
N CYS A 10 -25.85 28.50 2.35
CA CYS A 10 -24.48 28.07 2.64
C CYS A 10 -23.42 29.13 2.35
N ALA A 11 -23.62 29.98 1.35
CA ALA A 11 -22.68 31.04 1.00
C ALA A 11 -22.67 32.19 2.02
N ALA A 12 -23.80 32.45 2.66
CA ALA A 12 -23.89 33.48 3.73
C ALA A 12 -23.40 32.96 5.10
N ALA A 13 -23.38 31.66 5.29
CA ALA A 13 -22.84 31.00 6.51
C ALA A 13 -21.31 30.91 6.52
N SER A 14 -20.65 31.16 5.39
CA SER A 14 -19.18 31.05 5.29
C SER A 14 -18.41 32.10 6.08
N LEU A 15 -19.03 33.15 6.54
CA LEU A 15 -18.43 34.18 7.41
C LEU A 15 -18.65 33.92 8.92
N LEU A 16 -19.53 32.97 9.27
CA LEU A 16 -19.77 32.56 10.67
C LEU A 16 -19.09 31.21 11.00
N VAL A 17 -18.27 30.70 10.09
CA VAL A 17 -17.80 29.30 10.07
C VAL A 17 -16.60 29.04 10.97
N ALA A 18 -16.02 30.04 11.62
CA ALA A 18 -14.94 29.79 12.58
C ALA A 18 -15.39 28.90 13.77
N SER A 19 -16.69 28.84 14.06
CA SER A 19 -17.23 28.01 15.15
C SER A 19 -17.91 26.71 14.70
N CYS A 20 -18.21 26.55 13.41
CA CYS A 20 -18.88 25.35 12.88
C CYS A 20 -17.95 24.32 12.25
N VAL A 21 -16.66 24.60 12.17
CA VAL A 21 -15.68 23.69 11.58
C VAL A 21 -15.51 22.40 12.41
N THR A 22 -15.96 22.39 13.65
CA THR A 22 -15.91 21.22 14.53
C THR A 22 -16.95 20.14 14.23
N THR A 23 -17.89 20.40 13.31
CA THR A 23 -18.97 19.48 12.98
C THR A 23 -19.05 19.09 11.50
N GLN A 24 -18.02 19.37 10.68
CA GLN A 24 -17.99 18.79 9.35
C GLN A 24 -17.84 17.27 9.49
N THR A 25 -18.95 16.58 9.40
CA THR A 25 -18.97 15.16 9.11
C THR A 25 -18.35 15.01 7.72
N ILE A 26 -17.19 14.38 7.66
CA ILE A 26 -16.58 13.98 6.40
C ILE A 26 -17.56 13.03 5.75
N ASP A 27 -18.13 13.41 4.61
CA ASP A 27 -19.08 12.56 3.91
C ASP A 27 -18.33 11.52 3.07
N TYR A 28 -18.02 10.38 3.69
CA TYR A 28 -17.44 9.23 3.00
C TYR A 28 -18.39 8.59 1.97
N LEU A 29 -19.63 9.07 1.87
CA LEU A 29 -20.60 8.56 0.91
C LEU A 29 -20.36 9.09 -0.48
N GLU A 30 -19.70 10.24 -0.62
CA GLU A 30 -19.33 10.74 -1.94
C GLU A 30 -18.21 9.86 -2.52
N ALA A 31 -18.50 9.26 -3.68
CA ALA A 31 -17.53 8.43 -4.37
C ALA A 31 -16.53 9.24 -5.19
N PHE A 32 -16.87 10.50 -5.51
CA PHE A 32 -16.12 11.34 -6.44
C PHE A 32 -15.97 12.76 -5.90
N THR A 33 -14.82 13.36 -6.17
CA THR A 33 -14.57 14.79 -5.99
C THR A 33 -14.42 15.48 -7.34
N PRO A 34 -14.67 16.79 -7.46
CA PRO A 34 -14.50 17.51 -8.73
C PRO A 34 -13.10 17.37 -9.33
N GLU A 35 -12.06 17.34 -8.49
CA GLU A 35 -10.65 17.23 -8.87
C GLU A 35 -10.34 15.89 -9.52
N GLU A 36 -11.13 14.87 -9.24
CA GLU A 36 -10.95 13.49 -9.75
C GLU A 36 -11.75 13.22 -11.04
N SER A 37 -12.44 14.22 -11.60
CA SER A 37 -13.39 14.04 -12.72
C SER A 37 -12.77 13.42 -13.98
N GLY A 38 -11.46 13.61 -14.20
CA GLY A 38 -10.72 13.04 -15.34
C GLY A 38 -10.23 11.61 -15.15
N LEU A 39 -10.34 11.04 -13.96
CA LEU A 39 -9.72 9.74 -13.64
C LEU A 39 -10.54 8.52 -14.03
N ASN A 40 -11.82 8.69 -14.44
CA ASN A 40 -12.72 7.59 -14.75
C ASN A 40 -12.71 6.49 -13.67
N LEU A 41 -13.01 6.89 -12.44
CA LEU A 41 -13.00 5.99 -11.28
C LEU A 41 -14.08 4.91 -11.39
N VAL A 42 -13.69 3.65 -11.19
CA VAL A 42 -14.57 2.50 -11.22
C VAL A 42 -14.41 1.67 -9.96
N LYS A 43 -15.50 1.49 -9.21
CA LYS A 43 -15.56 0.56 -8.08
C LYS A 43 -15.63 -0.88 -8.60
N LEU A 44 -14.73 -1.74 -8.14
CA LEU A 44 -14.64 -3.13 -8.61
C LEU A 44 -15.20 -4.15 -7.62
N THR A 45 -15.29 -3.80 -6.35
CA THR A 45 -15.83 -4.67 -5.30
C THR A 45 -16.96 -3.96 -4.55
N ASP A 46 -17.85 -4.74 -3.97
CA ASP A 46 -18.89 -4.28 -3.07
C ASP A 46 -18.99 -5.25 -1.89
N GLU A 47 -17.93 -5.31 -1.12
CA GLU A 47 -17.79 -6.25 -0.02
C GLU A 47 -18.56 -5.73 1.20
N SER A 48 -19.79 -6.18 1.37
CA SER A 48 -20.61 -5.85 2.54
C SER A 48 -20.34 -6.75 3.74
N SER A 49 -19.87 -7.97 3.52
CA SER A 49 -19.68 -9.00 4.56
C SER A 49 -18.24 -9.25 4.96
N SER A 50 -17.28 -8.83 4.16
CA SER A 50 -15.85 -8.98 4.44
C SER A 50 -15.15 -7.64 4.34
N THR A 51 -14.12 -7.44 5.13
CA THR A 51 -13.38 -6.18 5.16
C THR A 51 -12.10 -6.34 4.38
N ILE A 52 -11.98 -5.64 3.26
CA ILE A 52 -10.70 -5.49 2.57
C ILE A 52 -9.80 -4.64 3.47
N MET A 53 -8.59 -5.15 3.72
CA MET A 53 -7.65 -4.51 4.62
C MET A 53 -6.91 -3.38 3.92
N GLY A 54 -7.18 -2.15 4.35
CA GLY A 54 -6.30 -1.03 4.10
C GLY A 54 -5.32 -0.84 5.24
N GLY A 55 -4.23 -0.14 5.01
CA GLY A 55 -3.32 0.28 6.06
C GLY A 55 -4.03 1.27 7.01
N LYS A 56 -3.68 1.26 8.29
CA LYS A 56 -4.18 2.24 9.26
C LYS A 56 -3.23 3.43 9.33
N THR A 57 -3.79 4.62 9.34
CA THR A 57 -3.04 5.89 9.43
C THR A 57 -3.20 6.60 10.76
N SER A 58 -3.89 5.96 11.74
CA SER A 58 -4.03 6.51 13.08
C SER A 58 -2.77 6.30 13.92
N LYS A 59 -2.79 6.71 15.17
CA LYS A 59 -1.71 6.51 16.16
C LYS A 59 -1.33 5.04 16.41
N GLU A 60 -2.05 4.09 15.82
CA GLU A 60 -1.67 2.69 15.80
C GLU A 60 -1.01 2.38 14.46
N PRO A 61 0.09 1.63 14.47
CA PRO A 61 0.75 1.23 13.23
C PRO A 61 -0.25 0.53 12.30
N ALA A 62 0.00 0.64 11.00
CA ALA A 62 -0.83 0.07 9.94
C ALA A 62 -1.10 -1.42 10.09
N TYR A 63 -0.36 -2.09 10.90
CA TYR A 63 -0.46 -3.50 11.18
C TYR A 63 -1.30 -3.73 12.42
N SER A 64 -2.58 -3.99 12.24
CA SER A 64 -3.47 -4.28 13.35
C SER A 64 -3.20 -5.63 14.05
N ASN A 65 -2.48 -6.54 13.42
CA ASN A 65 -2.08 -7.84 13.99
C ASN A 65 -0.69 -7.79 14.62
N LEU A 66 -0.44 -6.80 15.37
CA LEU A 66 0.82 -6.39 15.93
C LEU A 66 1.31 -7.14 17.14
N ALA A 67 0.75 -8.27 17.46
CA ALA A 67 1.41 -9.17 18.40
C ALA A 67 2.86 -9.43 17.97
N VAL A 68 3.10 -9.57 16.66
CA VAL A 68 4.43 -9.77 16.09
C VAL A 68 5.36 -8.60 16.36
N TYR A 69 4.89 -7.37 16.17
CA TYR A 69 5.73 -6.17 16.40
C TYR A 69 5.79 -5.77 17.88
N LYS A 70 4.78 -6.09 18.67
CA LYS A 70 4.77 -5.80 20.11
C LYS A 70 5.84 -6.58 20.89
N ASN A 71 6.23 -7.73 20.42
CA ASN A 71 7.22 -8.59 21.08
C ASN A 71 8.64 -8.39 20.56
N THR A 72 8.86 -7.55 19.55
CA THR A 72 10.19 -7.21 19.10
C THR A 72 10.73 -6.00 19.87
N LYS A 73 12.03 -6.00 20.16
CA LYS A 73 12.73 -4.88 20.79
C LYS A 73 12.53 -3.57 20.02
N TRP A 74 12.35 -3.68 18.71
CA TRP A 74 12.10 -2.57 17.80
C TRP A 74 10.69 -1.96 17.97
N ALA A 75 9.67 -2.77 18.21
CA ALA A 75 8.32 -2.26 18.49
C ALA A 75 8.26 -1.49 19.82
N TYR A 76 9.09 -1.84 20.79
CA TYR A 76 9.20 -1.12 22.06
C TYR A 76 9.92 0.22 21.92
N THR A 77 10.99 0.30 21.12
CA THR A 77 11.70 1.55 20.87
C THR A 77 10.92 2.50 19.97
N ALA A 78 10.03 1.99 19.15
CA ALA A 78 9.14 2.80 18.30
C ALA A 78 7.95 3.40 19.07
N LYS A 79 7.80 3.15 20.36
CA LYS A 79 6.68 3.66 21.18
C LYS A 79 6.60 5.18 21.20
N ASP A 80 7.73 5.86 21.05
CA ASP A 80 7.85 7.31 21.05
C ASP A 80 8.10 7.90 19.65
N GLN A 81 8.42 7.07 18.65
CA GLN A 81 8.63 7.46 17.27
C GLN A 81 7.62 6.75 16.39
N PHE A 82 6.51 7.41 16.18
CA PHE A 82 5.41 6.91 15.38
C PHE A 82 5.90 6.69 13.95
N ARG A 83 6.14 5.45 13.54
CA ARG A 83 6.52 5.07 12.18
C ARG A 83 5.36 4.35 11.51
N TRP A 84 4.91 4.91 10.41
CA TRP A 84 3.89 4.31 9.59
C TRP A 84 4.54 3.33 8.61
N TYR A 85 4.14 2.07 8.71
CA TYR A 85 4.51 1.04 7.74
C TYR A 85 3.23 0.58 7.05
N PRO A 86 2.92 1.15 5.89
CA PRO A 86 1.71 0.80 5.17
C PRO A 86 1.81 -0.64 4.66
N LEU A 87 0.69 -1.36 4.80
CA LEU A 87 0.54 -2.68 4.21
C LEU A 87 0.56 -2.60 2.70
N ARG A 88 1.21 -3.55 2.06
CA ARG A 88 1.02 -3.84 0.65
C ARG A 88 -0.15 -4.79 0.49
N ALA A 89 -1.36 -4.25 0.48
CA ALA A 89 -2.59 -5.03 0.60
C ALA A 89 -3.21 -5.41 -0.76
N LEU A 90 -2.61 -5.00 -1.87
CA LEU A 90 -3.10 -5.26 -3.23
C LEU A 90 -1.94 -5.62 -4.15
N ALA A 91 -2.14 -6.62 -5.00
CA ALA A 91 -1.21 -7.03 -6.04
C ALA A 91 -1.97 -7.43 -7.31
N ILE A 92 -1.34 -7.27 -8.47
CA ILE A 92 -1.87 -7.68 -9.77
C ILE A 92 -1.10 -8.89 -10.29
N SER A 93 -1.80 -9.80 -10.97
CA SER A 93 -1.15 -10.94 -11.62
C SER A 93 -0.23 -10.50 -12.77
N PRO A 94 0.78 -11.30 -13.13
CA PRO A 94 1.70 -10.97 -14.21
C PRO A 94 1.03 -10.72 -15.56
N ASP A 95 -0.07 -11.43 -15.85
CA ASP A 95 -0.88 -11.25 -17.04
C ASP A 95 -1.91 -10.11 -16.97
N GLY A 96 -2.03 -9.45 -15.79
CA GLY A 96 -2.94 -8.35 -15.56
C GLY A 96 -4.42 -8.74 -15.41
N THR A 97 -4.75 -10.05 -15.41
CA THR A 97 -6.15 -10.52 -15.43
C THR A 97 -6.76 -10.70 -14.04
N LYS A 98 -5.92 -10.81 -13.00
CA LYS A 98 -6.36 -11.07 -11.63
C LYS A 98 -5.76 -10.09 -10.62
N LEU A 99 -6.49 -9.89 -9.53
CA LEU A 99 -6.05 -9.15 -8.35
C LEU A 99 -5.98 -10.08 -7.14
N ALA A 100 -4.91 -9.95 -6.37
CA ALA A 100 -4.79 -10.52 -5.04
C ALA A 100 -4.86 -9.39 -4.01
N TYR A 101 -5.60 -9.60 -2.92
CA TYR A 101 -5.78 -8.59 -1.90
C TYR A 101 -5.96 -9.20 -0.52
N LEU A 102 -5.65 -8.40 0.50
CA LEU A 102 -5.86 -8.79 1.88
C LEU A 102 -7.31 -8.53 2.30
N ASN A 103 -7.92 -9.54 2.91
CA ASN A 103 -9.26 -9.47 3.44
C ASN A 103 -9.32 -9.98 4.87
N GLN A 104 -10.01 -9.27 5.74
CA GLN A 104 -10.24 -9.70 7.12
C GLN A 104 -11.59 -10.39 7.23
N ALA A 105 -11.56 -11.66 7.60
CA ALA A 105 -12.75 -12.44 7.91
C ALA A 105 -12.53 -13.19 9.23
N ASN A 106 -13.53 -13.22 10.10
CA ASN A 106 -13.49 -13.93 11.39
C ASN A 106 -12.27 -13.56 12.28
N GLY A 107 -11.89 -12.26 12.25
CA GLY A 107 -10.75 -11.79 13.04
C GLY A 107 -9.38 -12.11 12.45
N GLN A 108 -9.32 -12.75 11.29
CA GLN A 108 -8.09 -13.20 10.64
C GLN A 108 -7.94 -12.54 9.26
N THR A 109 -6.72 -12.12 8.92
CA THR A 109 -6.40 -11.57 7.62
C THR A 109 -5.98 -12.69 6.66
N ASN A 110 -6.59 -12.75 5.49
CA ASN A 110 -6.35 -13.75 4.47
C ASN A 110 -6.10 -13.09 3.11
N ILE A 111 -5.48 -13.84 2.19
CA ILE A 111 -5.36 -13.42 0.80
C ILE A 111 -6.54 -13.97 0.01
N MET A 112 -7.21 -13.09 -0.71
CA MET A 112 -8.23 -13.38 -1.70
C MET A 112 -7.70 -13.12 -3.09
N VAL A 113 -8.16 -13.91 -4.07
CA VAL A 113 -7.86 -13.71 -5.49
C VAL A 113 -9.17 -13.61 -6.27
N ARG A 114 -9.25 -12.64 -7.18
CA ARG A 114 -10.40 -12.43 -8.07
C ARG A 114 -9.94 -11.95 -9.45
N ASN A 115 -10.85 -11.96 -10.42
CA ASN A 115 -10.61 -11.30 -11.70
C ASN A 115 -10.49 -9.78 -11.51
N ALA A 116 -9.65 -9.12 -12.31
CA ALA A 116 -9.39 -7.68 -12.24
C ALA A 116 -10.55 -6.81 -12.78
N GLY A 117 -11.53 -7.41 -13.44
CA GLY A 117 -12.74 -6.74 -13.92
C GLY A 117 -13.79 -6.49 -12.82
N PRO A 118 -14.86 -5.74 -13.14
CA PRO A 118 -15.89 -5.38 -12.18
C PRO A 118 -16.76 -6.57 -11.72
N LEU A 119 -16.83 -7.61 -12.53
CA LEU A 119 -17.59 -8.84 -12.21
C LEU A 119 -16.62 -9.96 -11.90
N GLY A 120 -16.70 -10.55 -10.74
CA GLY A 120 -15.86 -11.68 -10.39
C GLY A 120 -16.04 -12.12 -8.94
N THR A 121 -16.11 -13.43 -8.73
CA THR A 121 -16.07 -14.02 -7.40
C THR A 121 -14.63 -14.06 -6.89
N ALA A 122 -14.47 -13.77 -5.61
CA ALA A 122 -13.18 -13.90 -4.94
C ALA A 122 -13.02 -15.32 -4.38
N THR A 123 -11.81 -15.83 -4.43
CA THR A 123 -11.46 -17.13 -3.85
C THR A 123 -10.32 -16.95 -2.84
N GLN A 124 -10.52 -17.50 -1.66
CA GLN A 124 -9.52 -17.46 -0.59
C GLN A 124 -8.33 -18.39 -0.92
N ARG A 125 -7.10 -17.88 -0.67
CA ARG A 125 -5.85 -18.62 -0.93
C ARG A 125 -5.08 -18.96 0.33
N THR A 126 -5.24 -18.20 1.40
CA THR A 126 -4.60 -18.49 2.70
C THR A 126 -5.64 -18.66 3.79
N PHE A 127 -5.31 -19.46 4.81
CA PHE A 127 -6.18 -19.80 5.95
C PHE A 127 -5.46 -19.51 7.28
N ARG A 128 -4.55 -18.55 7.27
CA ARG A 128 -3.77 -18.09 8.42
C ARG A 128 -3.70 -16.56 8.42
N ALA A 129 -3.30 -15.99 9.54
CA ALA A 129 -3.01 -14.58 9.60
C ALA A 129 -1.82 -14.22 8.71
N VAL A 130 -2.04 -13.37 7.72
CA VAL A 130 -1.02 -12.93 6.77
C VAL A 130 -1.04 -11.42 6.62
N ASN A 131 0.11 -10.85 6.28
CA ASN A 131 0.24 -9.46 5.86
C ASN A 131 1.01 -9.38 4.55
N ASP A 132 0.82 -8.26 3.87
CA ASP A 132 1.44 -7.98 2.58
C ASP A 132 1.13 -9.05 1.53
N VAL A 133 1.11 -8.65 0.29
CA VAL A 133 0.94 -9.59 -0.83
C VAL A 133 1.71 -9.08 -2.04
N CYS A 134 2.43 -9.97 -2.68
CA CYS A 134 3.08 -9.78 -3.97
C CYS A 134 2.76 -10.98 -4.87
N TRP A 135 2.64 -10.72 -6.17
CA TRP A 135 2.43 -11.76 -7.18
C TRP A 135 3.69 -11.91 -8.02
N GLY A 136 4.32 -13.08 -8.00
CA GLY A 136 5.48 -13.39 -8.84
C GLY A 136 5.08 -13.96 -10.21
N ASP A 137 5.95 -13.84 -11.19
CA ASP A 137 5.75 -14.39 -12.55
C ASP A 137 5.69 -15.93 -12.55
N ASP A 138 6.16 -16.57 -11.47
CA ASP A 138 6.04 -18.02 -11.22
C ASP A 138 4.63 -18.46 -10.76
N GLN A 139 3.63 -17.57 -10.91
CA GLN A 139 2.23 -17.80 -10.52
C GLN A 139 2.03 -18.09 -9.04
N LYS A 140 2.90 -17.57 -8.19
CA LYS A 140 2.76 -17.65 -6.73
C LYS A 140 2.48 -16.31 -6.11
N LEU A 141 1.75 -16.35 -5.00
CA LEU A 141 1.55 -15.25 -4.09
C LEU A 141 2.58 -15.36 -2.96
N TYR A 142 3.34 -14.29 -2.75
CA TYR A 142 4.32 -14.14 -1.69
C TYR A 142 3.75 -13.21 -0.63
N PHE A 143 3.91 -13.55 0.64
CA PHE A 143 3.31 -12.82 1.75
C PHE A 143 4.10 -13.01 3.05
N ALA A 144 3.84 -12.15 4.03
CA ALA A 144 4.30 -12.37 5.39
C ALA A 144 3.28 -13.25 6.12
N ASP A 145 3.69 -14.44 6.51
CA ASP A 145 2.93 -15.37 7.36
C ASP A 145 3.20 -15.01 8.83
N ILE A 146 2.15 -14.73 9.57
CA ILE A 146 2.22 -14.17 10.92
C ILE A 146 1.89 -15.24 11.93
N ASN A 147 2.77 -15.45 12.89
CA ASN A 147 2.48 -16.16 14.12
C ASN A 147 2.63 -15.24 15.35
N ASP A 148 2.43 -15.77 16.55
CA ASP A 148 2.40 -14.98 17.79
C ASP A 148 3.68 -14.18 18.08
N SER A 149 4.82 -14.61 17.53
CA SER A 149 6.14 -14.04 17.87
C SER A 149 6.95 -13.57 16.67
N TYR A 150 6.66 -14.07 15.48
CA TYR A 150 7.45 -13.86 14.27
C TYR A 150 6.58 -13.60 13.06
N ALA A 151 7.19 -13.00 12.05
CA ALA A 151 6.66 -13.02 10.70
C ALA A 151 7.75 -13.54 9.76
N TYR A 152 7.40 -14.39 8.83
CA TYR A 152 8.31 -14.94 7.85
C TYR A 152 7.67 -14.96 6.47
N ILE A 153 8.51 -14.91 5.46
CA ILE A 153 8.01 -14.93 4.09
C ILE A 153 7.62 -16.35 3.69
N SER A 154 6.42 -16.46 3.16
CA SER A 154 5.87 -17.68 2.60
C SER A 154 5.32 -17.44 1.21
N ALA A 155 5.08 -18.50 0.46
CA ALA A 155 4.43 -18.47 -0.83
C ALA A 155 3.38 -19.56 -0.98
N VAL A 156 2.33 -19.28 -1.77
CA VAL A 156 1.28 -20.21 -2.13
C VAL A 156 0.98 -20.10 -3.63
N ASN A 157 0.54 -21.19 -4.26
CA ASN A 157 0.08 -21.13 -5.64
C ASN A 157 -1.17 -20.27 -5.76
N ALA A 158 -1.17 -19.32 -6.71
CA ALA A 158 -2.25 -18.35 -6.87
C ALA A 158 -3.56 -19.00 -7.40
N GLU A 159 -3.45 -20.08 -8.17
CA GLU A 159 -4.60 -20.74 -8.78
C GLU A 159 -5.26 -21.77 -7.85
N GLN A 160 -4.47 -22.58 -7.17
CA GLN A 160 -4.96 -23.75 -6.48
C GLN A 160 -5.04 -23.62 -4.96
N GLY A 161 -4.44 -22.57 -4.37
CA GLY A 161 -4.41 -22.41 -2.92
C GLY A 161 -3.82 -23.61 -2.18
N SER A 162 -2.84 -24.28 -2.78
CA SER A 162 -2.22 -25.50 -2.30
C SER A 162 -1.22 -25.25 -1.17
N MET A 163 -0.45 -26.26 -0.79
CA MET A 163 0.52 -26.19 0.30
C MET A 163 1.37 -24.92 0.23
N MET A 164 1.43 -24.20 1.34
CA MET A 164 2.31 -23.06 1.50
C MET A 164 3.75 -23.52 1.62
N SER A 165 4.66 -22.82 0.97
CA SER A 165 6.11 -23.03 1.11
C SER A 165 6.71 -21.88 1.90
N GLN A 166 7.39 -22.20 3.01
CA GLN A 166 8.15 -21.22 3.78
C GLN A 166 9.41 -20.84 3.03
N ILE A 167 9.71 -19.53 2.98
CA ILE A 167 10.87 -18.97 2.27
C ILE A 167 11.94 -18.53 3.27
N THR A 168 11.58 -17.79 4.32
CA THR A 168 12.51 -17.37 5.38
C THR A 168 12.23 -18.12 6.67
N ASN A 169 13.24 -18.20 7.55
CA ASN A 169 13.22 -19.15 8.68
C ASN A 169 12.40 -18.71 9.91
N GLY A 170 11.85 -17.49 9.91
CA GLY A 170 11.00 -17.03 11.01
C GLY A 170 11.70 -16.69 12.33
N SER A 171 13.02 -16.50 12.33
CA SER A 171 13.78 -16.10 13.54
C SER A 171 13.71 -14.61 13.85
N VAL A 172 13.21 -13.83 12.92
CA VAL A 172 13.06 -12.37 12.95
C VAL A 172 11.75 -11.98 12.25
N VAL A 173 11.43 -10.69 12.23
CA VAL A 173 10.25 -10.20 11.54
C VAL A 173 10.61 -9.85 10.10
N ASP A 174 10.16 -10.67 9.15
CA ASP A 174 10.26 -10.45 7.72
C ASP A 174 8.88 -10.12 7.14
N SER A 175 8.80 -9.07 6.31
CA SER A 175 7.54 -8.53 5.77
C SER A 175 7.73 -7.93 4.38
N ALA A 176 6.65 -7.48 3.77
CA ALA A 176 6.63 -6.79 2.47
C ALA A 176 7.47 -7.50 1.38
N PRO A 177 7.23 -8.78 1.11
CA PRO A 177 7.97 -9.49 0.07
C PRO A 177 7.68 -8.92 -1.31
N VAL A 178 8.70 -8.92 -2.17
CA VAL A 178 8.58 -8.64 -3.60
C VAL A 178 9.50 -9.54 -4.40
N THR A 179 9.02 -9.96 -5.54
CA THR A 179 9.80 -10.75 -6.50
C THR A 179 9.27 -10.49 -7.91
N LEU A 180 10.12 -10.64 -8.92
CA LEU A 180 9.70 -10.65 -10.32
C LEU A 180 9.38 -12.09 -10.75
N ASP A 181 10.36 -12.97 -10.69
CA ASP A 181 10.30 -14.33 -11.27
C ASP A 181 10.23 -15.45 -10.23
N GLY A 182 10.18 -15.12 -8.95
CA GLY A 182 10.16 -16.10 -7.87
C GLY A 182 11.50 -16.75 -7.55
N LYS A 183 12.60 -16.44 -8.25
CA LYS A 183 13.93 -17.02 -7.95
C LYS A 183 14.63 -16.23 -6.86
N LYS A 184 14.60 -14.90 -6.94
CA LYS A 184 15.09 -14.01 -5.88
C LYS A 184 13.91 -13.28 -5.27
N VAL A 185 13.76 -13.37 -3.94
CA VAL A 185 12.71 -12.69 -3.19
C VAL A 185 13.36 -11.65 -2.31
N PHE A 186 12.96 -10.39 -2.51
CA PHE A 186 13.34 -9.29 -1.63
C PHE A 186 12.26 -9.12 -0.57
N PHE A 187 12.65 -8.66 0.61
CA PHE A 187 11.74 -8.44 1.73
C PHE A 187 12.31 -7.42 2.70
N THR A 188 11.44 -6.87 3.52
CA THR A 188 11.81 -6.01 4.64
C THR A 188 12.06 -6.86 5.87
N ARG A 189 13.25 -6.77 6.44
CA ARG A 189 13.61 -7.37 7.73
C ARG A 189 13.68 -6.31 8.80
N VAL A 190 12.96 -6.53 9.89
CA VAL A 190 12.96 -5.60 11.02
C VAL A 190 13.94 -6.09 12.07
N GLY A 191 15.03 -5.36 12.21
CA GLY A 191 16.09 -5.62 13.20
C GLY A 191 16.13 -4.58 14.31
N ASN A 192 17.10 -4.72 15.21
CA ASN A 192 17.27 -3.81 16.36
C ASN A 192 17.63 -2.37 15.93
N THR A 193 18.21 -2.18 14.76
CA THR A 193 18.63 -0.88 14.21
C THR A 193 17.58 -0.27 13.27
N GLY A 194 16.45 -0.95 13.08
CA GLY A 194 15.37 -0.54 12.19
C GLY A 194 15.21 -1.47 10.99
N PRO A 195 14.36 -1.08 10.02
CA PRO A 195 14.09 -1.90 8.86
C PRO A 195 15.23 -1.85 7.85
N SER A 196 15.49 -2.99 7.25
CA SER A 196 16.44 -3.16 6.15
C SER A 196 15.87 -4.08 5.09
N ILE A 197 16.28 -3.87 3.85
CA ILE A 197 15.89 -4.71 2.72
C ILE A 197 16.91 -5.81 2.56
N TRP A 198 16.41 -7.03 2.50
CA TRP A 198 17.16 -8.24 2.28
C TRP A 198 16.65 -8.96 1.04
N SER A 199 17.48 -9.80 0.46
CA SER A 199 17.06 -10.75 -0.56
C SER A 199 17.46 -12.16 -0.17
N ILE A 200 16.67 -13.13 -0.62
CA ILE A 200 17.00 -14.55 -0.57
C ILE A 200 16.99 -15.12 -1.99
N ASP A 201 18.09 -15.77 -2.38
CA ASP A 201 18.12 -16.58 -3.59
C ASP A 201 17.52 -17.96 -3.27
N ARG A 202 16.44 -18.31 -3.94
CA ARG A 202 15.73 -19.57 -3.65
C ARG A 202 16.40 -20.81 -4.22
N ARG A 203 17.45 -20.65 -5.04
CA ARG A 203 18.22 -21.78 -5.58
C ARG A 203 19.14 -22.41 -4.55
N ASP A 204 19.74 -21.58 -3.71
CA ASP A 204 20.74 -22.01 -2.72
C ASP A 204 20.47 -21.51 -1.30
N GLY A 205 19.46 -20.68 -1.11
CA GLY A 205 19.11 -20.10 0.20
C GLY A 205 20.00 -18.93 0.64
N THR A 206 20.84 -18.39 -0.25
CA THR A 206 21.73 -17.28 0.08
C THR A 206 20.96 -16.03 0.46
N LEU A 207 21.24 -15.52 1.66
CA LEU A 207 20.69 -14.26 2.19
C LEU A 207 21.65 -13.12 1.96
N THR A 208 21.18 -12.02 1.40
CA THR A 208 21.97 -10.80 1.15
C THR A 208 21.29 -9.60 1.79
N SER A 209 22.03 -8.83 2.59
CA SER A 209 21.59 -7.52 3.06
C SER A 209 21.81 -6.50 1.96
N CYS A 210 20.75 -5.87 1.46
CA CYS A 210 20.82 -5.01 0.29
C CYS A 210 20.89 -3.53 0.66
N ALA A 211 20.01 -3.04 1.56
CA ALA A 211 19.95 -1.62 1.90
C ALA A 211 19.20 -1.37 3.21
N VAL A 212 19.41 -0.19 3.78
CA VAL A 212 18.52 0.37 4.81
C VAL A 212 17.22 0.81 4.12
N GLY A 213 16.08 0.52 4.74
CA GLY A 213 14.76 0.90 4.21
C GLY A 213 13.76 -0.23 4.26
N TYR A 214 12.61 -0.01 3.64
CA TYR A 214 11.48 -0.96 3.62
C TYR A 214 10.67 -0.79 2.33
N ASN A 215 9.72 -1.71 2.08
CA ASN A 215 8.81 -1.70 0.94
C ASN A 215 9.53 -1.52 -0.40
N ALA A 216 10.43 -2.44 -0.72
CA ALA A 216 11.11 -2.46 -2.01
C ALA A 216 10.12 -2.55 -3.18
N CYS A 217 10.41 -1.84 -4.26
CA CYS A 217 9.74 -1.90 -5.55
C CYS A 217 10.77 -2.23 -6.63
N LEU A 218 10.70 -3.43 -7.17
CA LEU A 218 11.69 -3.94 -8.12
C LEU A 218 11.56 -3.28 -9.49
N ILE A 219 12.68 -3.23 -10.20
CA ILE A 219 12.78 -2.68 -11.56
C ILE A 219 12.86 -3.86 -12.52
N PRO A 220 11.88 -4.06 -13.42
CA PRO A 220 11.94 -5.12 -14.41
C PRO A 220 13.21 -5.02 -15.27
N GLY A 221 13.96 -6.13 -15.34
CA GLY A 221 15.21 -6.20 -16.08
C GLY A 221 16.46 -5.68 -15.37
N ASP A 222 16.33 -5.18 -14.12
CA ASP A 222 17.48 -4.80 -13.28
C ASP A 222 17.36 -5.50 -11.91
N GLU A 223 18.11 -6.59 -11.72
CA GLU A 223 18.12 -7.34 -10.46
C GLU A 223 18.99 -6.72 -9.37
N ASP A 224 19.78 -5.71 -9.71
CA ASP A 224 20.76 -5.06 -8.82
C ASP A 224 20.21 -3.79 -8.21
N ALA A 225 19.03 -3.32 -8.66
CA ALA A 225 18.45 -2.07 -8.22
C ALA A 225 16.95 -2.17 -7.92
N PHE A 226 16.49 -1.28 -7.07
CA PHE A 226 15.08 -1.14 -6.70
C PHE A 226 14.81 0.26 -6.16
N TYR A 227 13.54 0.62 -6.13
CA TYR A 227 13.08 1.74 -5.30
C TYR A 227 12.69 1.23 -3.93
N CYS A 228 12.87 2.06 -2.90
CA CYS A 228 12.47 1.71 -1.54
C CYS A 228 12.05 2.94 -0.75
N VAL A 229 11.46 2.71 0.40
CA VAL A 229 11.08 3.75 1.34
C VAL A 229 12.11 3.85 2.45
N ARG A 230 12.48 5.07 2.82
CA ARG A 230 13.33 5.38 3.98
C ARG A 230 12.70 6.48 4.81
N ASN A 231 12.98 6.50 6.09
CA ASN A 231 12.61 7.62 6.94
C ASN A 231 13.74 8.64 6.96
N SER A 232 13.41 9.90 6.71
CA SER A 232 14.31 11.04 6.87
C SER A 232 14.60 11.30 8.35
N SER A 233 15.52 12.19 8.62
CA SER A 233 15.84 12.67 9.98
C SER A 233 14.65 13.40 10.62
N SER A 234 13.74 13.98 9.82
CA SER A 234 12.50 14.59 10.29
C SER A 234 11.39 13.57 10.64
N GLY A 235 11.63 12.26 10.41
CA GLY A 235 10.68 11.19 10.63
C GLY A 235 9.66 11.00 9.51
N ARG A 236 9.78 11.72 8.39
CA ARG A 236 8.95 11.51 7.20
C ARG A 236 9.51 10.41 6.33
N SER A 237 8.66 9.71 5.62
CA SER A 237 9.10 8.69 4.69
C SER A 237 9.27 9.27 3.27
N GLU A 238 10.33 8.83 2.62
CA GLU A 238 10.83 9.27 1.33
C GLU A 238 11.02 8.08 0.40
N ILE A 239 11.01 8.29 -0.91
CA ILE A 239 11.31 7.26 -1.90
C ILE A 239 12.74 7.43 -2.41
N TRP A 240 13.49 6.36 -2.37
CA TRP A 240 14.89 6.28 -2.79
C TRP A 240 15.06 5.24 -3.90
N TYR A 241 15.91 5.54 -4.86
CA TYR A 241 16.52 4.57 -5.78
C TYR A 241 17.79 4.01 -5.13
N VAL A 242 17.97 2.71 -5.20
CA VAL A 242 19.14 2.02 -4.67
C VAL A 242 19.62 0.98 -5.66
N ASN A 243 20.87 1.09 -6.12
CA ASN A 243 21.59 -0.01 -6.72
C ASN A 243 22.56 -0.57 -5.67
N TYR A 244 22.17 -1.67 -5.05
CA TYR A 244 22.86 -2.21 -3.88
C TYR A 244 24.18 -2.91 -4.22
N VAL A 245 24.38 -3.33 -5.49
CA VAL A 245 25.63 -3.92 -5.97
C VAL A 245 26.68 -2.85 -6.23
N LYS A 246 26.28 -1.73 -6.84
CA LYS A 246 27.18 -0.59 -7.11
C LYS A 246 27.32 0.36 -5.93
N GLY A 247 26.53 0.21 -4.88
CA GLY A 247 26.49 1.13 -3.75
C GLY A 247 25.97 2.53 -4.11
N GLN A 248 25.15 2.63 -5.17
CA GLN A 248 24.57 3.90 -5.60
C GLN A 248 23.21 4.11 -4.96
N GLU A 249 23.00 5.29 -4.39
CA GLU A 249 21.76 5.68 -3.75
C GLU A 249 21.35 7.09 -4.18
N THR A 250 20.08 7.27 -4.53
CA THR A 250 19.56 8.57 -4.99
C THR A 250 18.20 8.82 -4.38
N LEU A 251 18.01 9.98 -3.76
CA LEU A 251 16.69 10.45 -3.31
C LEU A 251 15.85 10.79 -4.55
N VAL A 252 14.68 10.14 -4.67
CA VAL A 252 13.74 10.36 -5.77
C VAL A 252 12.62 11.30 -5.35
N LEU A 253 12.05 11.08 -4.16
CA LEU A 253 10.89 11.85 -3.71
C LEU A 253 10.96 12.11 -2.21
N SER A 254 10.89 13.37 -1.84
CA SER A 254 10.68 13.84 -0.47
C SER A 254 9.76 15.06 -0.45
N ASP A 255 9.11 15.31 0.68
CA ASP A 255 8.26 16.49 0.89
C ASP A 255 8.27 16.86 2.37
N GLU A 256 8.29 18.17 2.67
CA GLU A 256 8.33 18.66 4.06
C GLU A 256 7.03 18.42 4.84
N LYS A 257 5.91 18.22 4.15
CA LYS A 257 4.57 18.08 4.74
C LYS A 257 3.99 16.67 4.60
N ARG A 258 4.55 15.84 3.69
CA ARG A 258 4.02 14.52 3.33
C ARG A 258 5.02 13.42 3.61
N SER A 259 4.51 12.23 3.85
CA SER A 259 5.26 10.99 3.87
C SER A 259 4.79 10.12 2.71
N PHE A 260 5.72 9.50 1.99
CA PHE A 260 5.42 8.65 0.85
C PHE A 260 5.72 7.19 1.15
N ALA A 261 4.90 6.29 0.59
CA ALA A 261 5.02 4.87 0.83
C ALA A 261 4.43 4.02 -0.31
N ASN A 262 4.61 2.71 -0.23
CA ASN A 262 4.09 1.73 -1.19
C ASN A 262 4.34 2.10 -2.66
N PRO A 263 5.61 2.34 -3.06
CA PRO A 263 5.91 2.61 -4.45
C PRO A 263 5.59 1.41 -5.33
N SER A 264 5.01 1.69 -6.52
CA SER A 264 4.79 0.72 -7.59
C SER A 264 5.23 1.36 -8.90
N LEU A 265 6.11 0.68 -9.64
CA LEU A 265 6.68 1.16 -10.89
C LEU A 265 5.73 0.87 -12.04
N SER A 266 5.57 1.84 -12.97
CA SER A 266 4.82 1.63 -14.21
C SER A 266 5.51 0.60 -15.10
N PRO A 267 4.76 -0.12 -15.96
CA PRO A 267 5.34 -1.13 -16.84
C PRO A 267 6.41 -0.61 -17.80
N ASP A 268 6.35 0.68 -18.18
CA ASP A 268 7.35 1.35 -19.01
C ASP A 268 8.56 1.89 -18.22
N GLY A 269 8.55 1.75 -16.90
CA GLY A 269 9.64 2.17 -16.02
C GLY A 269 9.79 3.68 -15.83
N LYS A 270 8.82 4.49 -16.28
CA LYS A 270 8.94 5.97 -16.25
C LYS A 270 8.28 6.64 -15.07
N TRP A 271 7.31 5.96 -14.44
CA TRP A 271 6.49 6.52 -13.37
C TRP A 271 6.46 5.61 -12.15
N ILE A 272 6.41 6.23 -11.01
CA ILE A 272 6.12 5.58 -9.73
C ILE A 272 4.77 6.08 -9.26
N VAL A 273 3.82 5.17 -9.00
CA VAL A 273 2.63 5.47 -8.19
C VAL A 273 2.92 5.12 -6.75
N CYS A 274 2.48 5.95 -5.82
CA CYS A 274 2.71 5.74 -4.40
C CYS A 274 1.58 6.32 -3.54
N GLU A 275 1.55 5.97 -2.28
CA GLU A 275 0.77 6.63 -1.26
C GLU A 275 1.48 7.90 -0.81
N GLY A 276 0.71 8.97 -0.60
CA GLY A 276 1.20 10.17 0.06
C GLY A 276 0.30 10.50 1.24
N SER A 277 0.86 10.55 2.46
CA SER A 277 0.11 10.90 3.65
C SER A 277 0.37 12.34 4.05
N SER A 278 -0.70 13.06 4.36
CA SER A 278 -0.65 14.41 4.89
C SER A 278 -1.56 14.55 6.10
N ARG A 279 -1.17 15.46 7.02
CA ARG A 279 -2.02 15.78 8.17
C ARG A 279 -2.91 16.96 7.83
N SER A 280 -4.22 16.79 7.96
CA SER A 280 -5.18 17.87 7.77
C SER A 280 -5.00 18.92 8.86
N VAL A 281 -4.89 20.19 8.44
CA VAL A 281 -4.83 21.34 9.36
C VAL A 281 -6.18 21.63 10.04
N ILE A 282 -7.27 21.07 9.51
CA ILE A 282 -8.63 21.35 9.98
C ILE A 282 -9.00 20.44 11.15
N ASN A 283 -8.71 19.15 11.07
CA ASN A 283 -9.18 18.16 12.04
C ASN A 283 -8.06 17.30 12.64
N ASP A 284 -6.80 17.64 12.35
CA ASP A 284 -5.59 16.90 12.79
C ASP A 284 -5.58 15.41 12.39
N LYS A 285 -6.41 15.00 11.43
CA LYS A 285 -6.44 13.64 10.90
C LYS A 285 -5.43 13.49 9.78
N VAL A 286 -4.84 12.32 9.70
CA VAL A 286 -4.00 11.95 8.57
C VAL A 286 -4.89 11.43 7.46
N ASN A 287 -4.81 12.04 6.28
CA ASN A 287 -5.35 11.49 5.04
C ASN A 287 -4.25 10.84 4.23
N VAL A 288 -4.60 9.85 3.44
CA VAL A 288 -3.71 9.17 2.51
C VAL A 288 -4.35 9.20 1.14
N ASP A 289 -3.61 9.72 0.18
CA ASP A 289 -4.02 9.88 -1.20
C ASP A 289 -3.01 9.21 -2.12
N ILE A 290 -3.42 8.97 -3.36
CA ILE A 290 -2.56 8.40 -4.39
C ILE A 290 -1.86 9.51 -5.15
N PHE A 291 -0.55 9.35 -5.33
CA PHE A 291 0.33 10.24 -6.06
C PHE A 291 1.07 9.49 -7.17
N VAL A 292 1.47 10.21 -8.18
CA VAL A 292 2.42 9.74 -9.18
C VAL A 292 3.60 10.71 -9.27
N VAL A 293 4.75 10.18 -9.58
CA VAL A 293 5.99 10.94 -9.79
C VAL A 293 6.81 10.25 -10.89
N ARG A 294 7.57 11.00 -11.66
CA ARG A 294 8.54 10.38 -12.59
C ARG A 294 9.67 9.72 -11.80
N THR A 295 10.30 8.73 -12.41
CA THR A 295 11.43 8.00 -11.80
C THR A 295 12.67 8.86 -11.56
N ASP A 296 12.75 10.02 -12.20
CA ASP A 296 13.75 11.06 -11.94
C ASP A 296 13.38 12.06 -10.84
N GLY A 297 12.21 11.88 -10.21
CA GLY A 297 11.70 12.76 -9.14
C GLY A 297 10.90 13.95 -9.63
N SER A 298 10.80 14.17 -10.94
CA SER A 298 10.02 15.29 -11.53
C SER A 298 8.50 14.96 -11.58
N ASN A 299 7.69 15.98 -11.81
CA ASN A 299 6.25 15.88 -12.07
C ASN A 299 5.45 15.14 -10.99
N LEU A 300 5.73 15.42 -9.71
CA LEU A 300 4.89 14.93 -8.62
C LEU A 300 3.45 15.47 -8.77
N THR A 301 2.49 14.57 -8.87
CA THR A 301 1.08 14.87 -9.06
C THR A 301 0.22 14.06 -8.11
N GLN A 302 -0.67 14.73 -7.39
CA GLN A 302 -1.71 14.09 -6.59
C GLN A 302 -2.86 13.66 -7.52
N LEU A 303 -3.30 12.41 -7.40
CA LEU A 303 -4.37 11.85 -8.23
C LEU A 303 -5.71 11.83 -7.48
N THR A 304 -5.71 11.47 -6.20
CA THR A 304 -6.94 11.36 -5.43
C THR A 304 -7.03 12.43 -4.35
N TYR A 305 -8.26 12.87 -4.08
CA TYR A 305 -8.57 14.00 -3.18
C TYR A 305 -9.74 13.69 -2.24
N ASN A 306 -10.26 12.47 -2.27
CA ASN A 306 -11.38 12.08 -1.43
C ASN A 306 -10.97 12.13 0.05
N PRO A 307 -11.85 12.56 0.97
CA PRO A 307 -11.54 12.56 2.41
C PRO A 307 -11.38 11.16 3.01
N SER A 308 -11.75 10.11 2.29
CA SER A 308 -11.40 8.73 2.65
C SER A 308 -9.93 8.44 2.33
N GLN A 309 -9.39 7.42 2.99
CA GLN A 309 -8.03 7.01 2.70
C GLN A 309 -7.97 6.16 1.43
N ASP A 310 -7.02 6.48 0.56
CA ASP A 310 -6.71 5.77 -0.67
C ASP A 310 -5.32 5.14 -0.55
N GLN A 311 -5.21 3.83 -0.71
CA GLN A 311 -4.02 3.07 -0.29
C GLN A 311 -3.68 1.93 -1.24
N SER A 312 -2.46 1.39 -1.09
CA SER A 312 -1.94 0.21 -1.81
C SER A 312 -2.08 0.33 -3.33
N PRO A 313 -1.61 1.42 -3.96
CA PRO A 313 -1.73 1.56 -5.40
C PRO A 313 -0.83 0.58 -6.13
N VAL A 314 -1.35 0.01 -7.22
CA VAL A 314 -0.59 -0.84 -8.14
C VAL A 314 -0.92 -0.50 -9.58
N TRP A 315 0.10 -0.47 -10.44
CA TRP A 315 -0.09 -0.28 -11.86
C TRP A 315 -0.75 -1.50 -12.50
N ALA A 316 -1.71 -1.26 -13.36
CA ALA A 316 -2.15 -2.26 -14.31
C ALA A 316 -1.04 -2.57 -15.33
N LYS A 317 -1.04 -3.78 -15.86
CA LYS A 317 -0.05 -4.20 -16.86
C LYS A 317 -0.17 -3.47 -18.20
N ASP A 318 -1.31 -2.82 -18.45
CA ASP A 318 -1.54 -1.97 -19.61
C ASP A 318 -0.80 -0.61 -19.54
N GLY A 319 -0.27 -0.24 -18.36
CA GLY A 319 0.38 1.04 -18.10
C GLY A 319 -0.56 2.26 -18.14
N ARG A 320 -1.88 2.05 -18.24
CA ARG A 320 -2.89 3.09 -18.39
C ARG A 320 -3.88 3.17 -17.24
N SER A 321 -3.84 2.19 -16.37
CA SER A 321 -4.74 2.10 -15.21
C SER A 321 -3.96 1.88 -13.94
N ILE A 322 -4.53 2.35 -12.82
CA ILE A 322 -4.02 2.13 -11.47
C ILE A 322 -5.16 1.53 -10.65
N TYR A 323 -4.88 0.42 -9.98
CA TYR A 323 -5.76 -0.15 -8.97
C TYR A 323 -5.34 0.32 -7.60
N PHE A 324 -6.29 0.56 -6.72
CA PHE A 324 -6.03 1.00 -5.35
C PHE A 324 -7.17 0.61 -4.41
N LEU A 325 -6.92 0.69 -3.11
CA LEU A 325 -7.93 0.49 -2.08
C LEU A 325 -8.45 1.85 -1.62
N SER A 326 -9.77 1.97 -1.49
CA SER A 326 -10.40 3.19 -1.01
C SER A 326 -11.59 2.90 -0.10
N GLY A 327 -11.70 3.70 0.97
CA GLY A 327 -12.87 3.73 1.85
C GLY A 327 -14.03 4.59 1.34
N ARG A 328 -13.88 5.25 0.17
CA ARG A 328 -14.92 6.09 -0.44
C ARG A 328 -16.21 5.31 -0.71
N ALA A 329 -17.35 6.00 -0.67
CA ALA A 329 -18.66 5.41 -0.86
C ALA A 329 -19.05 4.31 0.13
N ASN A 330 -18.38 4.20 1.28
CA ASN A 330 -18.69 3.25 2.34
C ASN A 330 -18.98 3.94 3.67
N LYS A 331 -20.17 3.70 4.23
CA LYS A 331 -20.57 4.26 5.53
C LYS A 331 -19.67 3.82 6.69
N ASP A 332 -19.10 2.63 6.60
CA ASP A 332 -18.35 2.00 7.66
C ASP A 332 -16.84 2.24 7.55
N GLY A 333 -16.40 3.05 6.57
CA GLY A 333 -14.98 3.23 6.26
C GLY A 333 -14.27 1.96 5.79
N LYS A 334 -15.04 0.92 5.37
CA LYS A 334 -14.49 -0.30 4.78
C LYS A 334 -13.92 -0.01 3.41
N TYR A 335 -12.84 -0.68 3.10
CA TYR A 335 -12.18 -0.52 1.81
C TYR A 335 -12.85 -1.37 0.72
N ASN A 336 -12.83 -0.83 -0.48
CA ASN A 336 -13.09 -1.54 -1.72
C ASN A 336 -11.92 -1.35 -2.67
N ILE A 337 -11.84 -2.23 -3.67
CA ILE A 337 -10.90 -2.07 -4.77
C ILE A 337 -11.51 -1.14 -5.79
N TRP A 338 -10.73 -0.13 -6.16
CA TRP A 338 -11.07 0.84 -7.19
C TRP A 338 -10.02 0.80 -8.31
N ARG A 339 -10.43 1.21 -9.48
CA ARG A 339 -9.55 1.44 -10.63
C ARG A 339 -9.73 2.87 -11.11
N MET A 340 -8.65 3.52 -11.44
CA MET A 340 -8.62 4.79 -12.16
C MET A 340 -7.83 4.68 -13.46
N ASN A 341 -8.15 5.52 -14.43
CA ASN A 341 -7.33 5.68 -15.61
C ASN A 341 -6.22 6.71 -15.34
N PHE A 342 -5.05 6.46 -15.92
CA PHE A 342 -3.94 7.40 -15.91
C PHE A 342 -3.52 7.62 -17.37
N ASN A 343 -3.77 8.82 -17.89
CA ASN A 343 -3.33 9.23 -19.20
C ASN A 343 -2.06 10.05 -19.03
N VAL A 344 -0.97 9.55 -19.61
CA VAL A 344 0.28 10.31 -19.78
C VAL A 344 0.20 10.92 -21.16
N ASP A 345 -0.03 12.20 -21.24
CA ASP A 345 0.20 12.98 -22.47
C ASP A 345 1.69 13.34 -22.57
#